data_643867be942962d095bfd2d4c4dd8fd7
#
_entry.id   643867be942962d095bfd2d4c4dd8fd7
#
_cell.length_a   1.000
_cell.length_b   1.000
_cell.length_c   1.000
_cell.angle_alpha   90.00
_cell.angle_beta   90.00
_cell.angle_gamma   90.00
#
_symmetry.space_group_name_H-M   'P 1'
#
loop_
_entity.id
_entity.type
_entity.pdbx_description
1 polymer ?
#
loop_
_entity_poly.entity_id
_entity_poly.type
_entity_poly.pdbx_seq_one_letter_code
_entity_poly.pdbx_strand_id
1 'polypeptide(L)'
;MPSSAPVVLEKAVVRNWKPPIAFGIFAIIALVMLIVFGRAGVTTFRLSTDRDLIQLPAISANVTIVSVAVTVLLFLIAIASAYLAYKARKTPLWLTAVFAFLFLVGFLTWAAANATIPIPGLLVGTVGLSVPLIFGALGGVISERVGVVNVAIEGQLLAGAFVSAVVASVTQQPLLGLVSAMVAGVLVSFVLAAFSIKYLVDQVIVGVVLNVLVVGLTSFLFSTLLSPNRELLNTPPRFERINIPLLSQIPILGPVLFRQTIIVYLMYIAVALVWFALFKTRWGLRLRSVGEHPQAADTVGINVARTRFWN
;
A
#
# COMPACT_ATOMS: atom_id res chain seq x y z
N MET A 1 5.68 61.23 15.54
CA MET A 1 5.61 59.89 14.90
C MET A 1 4.49 59.12 15.60
N PRO A 2 3.41 58.72 14.93
CA PRO A 2 2.36 57.93 15.57
C PRO A 2 2.89 56.54 15.80
N SER A 3 2.82 56.04 17.04
CA SER A 3 3.17 54.64 17.41
C SER A 3 2.19 53.69 16.73
N SER A 4 2.67 52.86 15.84
CA SER A 4 1.89 51.76 15.26
C SER A 4 1.57 50.75 16.38
N ALA A 5 0.30 50.72 16.79
CA ALA A 5 -0.18 49.65 17.68
C ALA A 5 0.12 48.31 17.06
N PRO A 6 0.58 47.29 17.83
CA PRO A 6 0.85 45.98 17.30
C PRO A 6 -0.47 45.36 16.78
N VAL A 7 -0.48 44.97 15.51
CA VAL A 7 -1.60 44.24 14.91
C VAL A 7 -1.64 42.88 15.58
N VAL A 8 -2.56 42.69 16.53
CA VAL A 8 -2.84 41.39 17.12
C VAL A 8 -3.56 40.55 16.07
N LEU A 9 -2.83 39.67 15.40
CA LEU A 9 -3.43 38.66 14.51
C LEU A 9 -4.31 37.73 15.35
N GLU A 10 -5.61 37.96 15.30
CA GLU A 10 -6.58 37.03 15.86
C GLU A 10 -6.40 35.66 15.19
N LYS A 11 -5.98 34.67 15.97
CA LYS A 11 -5.78 33.31 15.50
C LYS A 11 -7.13 32.74 15.10
N ALA A 12 -7.42 32.65 13.80
CA ALA A 12 -8.66 32.07 13.30
C ALA A 12 -8.85 30.66 13.89
N VAL A 13 -9.91 30.48 14.67
CA VAL A 13 -10.25 29.19 15.30
C VAL A 13 -10.90 28.30 14.27
N VAL A 14 -10.10 27.49 13.59
CA VAL A 14 -10.58 26.54 12.58
C VAL A 14 -11.06 25.28 13.28
N ARG A 15 -12.38 25.07 13.34
CA ARG A 15 -12.99 23.84 13.84
C ARG A 15 -12.93 22.75 12.77
N ASN A 16 -12.24 21.64 13.05
CA ASN A 16 -12.15 20.52 12.14
C ASN A 16 -13.24 19.48 12.43
N TRP A 17 -14.32 19.51 11.66
CA TRP A 17 -15.45 18.56 11.77
C TRP A 17 -15.27 17.29 10.95
N LYS A 18 -14.19 17.16 10.15
CA LYS A 18 -13.97 15.96 9.30
C LYS A 18 -13.89 14.65 10.12
N PRO A 19 -13.05 14.54 11.19
CA PRO A 19 -12.98 13.32 11.96
C PRO A 19 -14.30 12.93 12.65
N PRO A 20 -15.01 13.82 13.39
CA PRO A 20 -16.27 13.43 14.03
C PRO A 20 -17.35 12.98 13.04
N ILE A 21 -17.46 13.62 11.87
CA ILE A 21 -18.42 13.23 10.84
C ILE A 21 -18.06 11.84 10.30
N ALA A 22 -16.78 11.59 9.98
CA ALA A 22 -16.34 10.26 9.54
C ALA A 22 -16.63 9.19 10.60
N PHE A 23 -16.28 9.44 11.87
CA PHE A 23 -16.55 8.51 12.96
C PHE A 23 -18.05 8.25 13.15
N GLY A 24 -18.88 9.29 13.05
CA GLY A 24 -20.34 9.16 13.09
C GLY A 24 -20.88 8.25 11.98
N ILE A 25 -20.43 8.45 10.76
CA ILE A 25 -20.83 7.61 9.62
C ILE A 25 -20.47 6.13 9.87
N PHE A 26 -19.22 5.83 10.26
CA PHE A 26 -18.81 4.46 10.54
C PHE A 26 -19.50 3.86 11.76
N ALA A 27 -19.80 4.64 12.79
CA ALA A 27 -20.60 4.19 13.93
C ALA A 27 -22.04 3.85 13.53
N ILE A 28 -22.66 4.63 12.64
CA ILE A 28 -23.98 4.33 12.08
C ILE A 28 -23.93 3.06 11.22
N ILE A 29 -22.89 2.89 10.40
CA ILE A 29 -22.70 1.64 9.63
C ILE A 29 -22.63 0.44 10.57
N ALA A 30 -21.85 0.52 11.66
CA ALA A 30 -21.77 -0.55 12.65
C ALA A 30 -23.14 -0.83 13.31
N LEU A 31 -23.93 0.21 13.60
CA LEU A 31 -25.29 0.09 14.14
C LEU A 31 -26.25 -0.60 13.14
N VAL A 32 -26.19 -0.22 11.88
CA VAL A 32 -27.01 -0.84 10.81
C VAL A 32 -26.63 -2.32 10.66
N MET A 33 -25.33 -2.64 10.69
CA MET A 33 -24.86 -4.04 10.66
C MET A 33 -25.39 -4.83 11.87
N LEU A 34 -25.46 -4.22 13.06
CA LEU A 34 -25.97 -4.87 14.25
C LEU A 34 -27.50 -5.09 14.19
N ILE A 35 -28.27 -4.08 13.77
CA ILE A 35 -29.75 -4.10 13.83
C ILE A 35 -30.36 -4.79 12.63
N VAL A 36 -29.93 -4.43 11.40
CA VAL A 36 -30.52 -4.90 10.14
C VAL A 36 -29.93 -6.24 9.72
N PHE A 37 -28.60 -6.36 9.85
CA PHE A 37 -27.85 -7.54 9.43
C PHE A 37 -27.28 -8.32 10.61
N GLY A 38 -27.95 -8.27 11.78
CA GLY A 38 -27.50 -8.93 13.00
C GLY A 38 -27.22 -10.42 12.78
N ARG A 39 -26.04 -10.87 13.22
CA ARG A 39 -25.63 -12.27 13.20
C ARG A 39 -25.42 -12.74 14.63
N ALA A 40 -25.89 -13.96 14.93
CA ALA A 40 -25.66 -14.62 16.19
C ALA A 40 -24.61 -15.72 16.04
N GLY A 41 -23.94 -16.05 17.13
CA GLY A 41 -22.96 -17.14 17.16
C GLY A 41 -21.65 -16.75 17.81
N VAL A 42 -20.63 -17.56 17.59
CA VAL A 42 -19.30 -17.36 18.16
C VAL A 42 -18.27 -17.28 17.04
N THR A 43 -17.49 -16.23 17.05
CA THR A 43 -16.30 -16.10 16.16
C THR A 43 -15.06 -16.49 16.94
N THR A 44 -14.25 -17.36 16.37
CA THR A 44 -12.99 -17.80 16.99
C THR A 44 -11.79 -17.18 16.26
N PHE A 45 -10.98 -16.41 16.98
CA PHE A 45 -9.75 -15.83 16.49
C PHE A 45 -8.58 -16.76 16.82
N ARG A 46 -7.99 -17.40 15.80
CA ARG A 46 -6.81 -18.23 15.97
C ARG A 46 -5.56 -17.35 15.82
N LEU A 47 -4.73 -17.28 16.88
CA LEU A 47 -3.56 -16.42 16.96
C LEU A 47 -2.26 -17.11 16.55
N SER A 48 -2.24 -18.44 16.55
CA SER A 48 -1.05 -19.24 16.23
C SER A 48 -1.31 -20.17 15.05
N THR A 49 -0.21 -20.62 14.41
CA THR A 49 -0.20 -21.67 13.39
C THR A 49 0.39 -22.94 13.99
N ASP A 50 0.14 -24.11 13.38
CA ASP A 50 0.61 -25.40 13.87
C ASP A 50 2.15 -25.53 13.91
N ARG A 51 2.87 -24.59 13.26
CA ARG A 51 4.33 -24.53 13.18
C ARG A 51 4.98 -23.57 14.16
N ASP A 52 4.20 -22.89 14.98
CA ASP A 52 4.71 -21.92 15.94
C ASP A 52 5.24 -22.63 17.20
N LEU A 53 6.35 -22.14 17.79
CA LEU A 53 6.95 -22.70 19.01
C LEU A 53 5.99 -22.65 20.20
N ILE A 54 5.23 -21.57 20.30
CA ILE A 54 4.29 -21.34 21.38
C ILE A 54 2.89 -21.32 20.77
N GLN A 55 2.04 -22.24 21.19
CA GLN A 55 0.64 -22.25 20.77
C GLN A 55 -0.17 -21.30 21.65
N LEU A 56 -0.56 -20.15 21.06
CA LEU A 56 -1.45 -19.19 21.74
C LEU A 56 -2.88 -19.73 21.73
N PRO A 57 -3.62 -19.59 22.84
CA PRO A 57 -5.02 -20.01 22.89
C PRO A 57 -5.86 -19.22 21.89
N ALA A 58 -6.84 -19.87 21.30
CA ALA A 58 -7.79 -19.19 20.44
C ALA A 58 -8.74 -18.33 21.28
N ILE A 59 -9.05 -17.14 20.82
CA ILE A 59 -9.98 -16.22 21.49
C ILE A 59 -11.37 -16.42 20.89
N SER A 60 -12.31 -16.88 21.69
CA SER A 60 -13.72 -17.02 21.30
C SER A 60 -14.50 -15.77 21.68
N ALA A 61 -15.18 -15.17 20.73
CA ALA A 61 -15.95 -13.95 20.91
C ALA A 61 -17.42 -14.18 20.53
N ASN A 62 -18.35 -13.91 21.43
CA ASN A 62 -19.76 -13.90 21.10
C ASN A 62 -20.07 -12.70 20.20
N VAL A 63 -20.58 -12.99 18.99
CA VAL A 63 -20.79 -11.99 17.94
C VAL A 63 -21.70 -10.86 18.41
N THR A 64 -22.83 -11.18 19.04
CA THR A 64 -23.81 -10.19 19.49
C THR A 64 -23.23 -9.28 20.58
N ILE A 65 -22.56 -9.88 21.59
CA ILE A 65 -21.98 -9.10 22.70
C ILE A 65 -20.91 -8.16 22.19
N VAL A 66 -19.99 -8.67 21.36
CA VAL A 66 -18.89 -7.85 20.82
C VAL A 66 -19.41 -6.78 19.88
N SER A 67 -20.38 -7.08 19.01
CA SER A 67 -20.97 -6.09 18.11
C SER A 67 -21.67 -4.97 18.85
N VAL A 68 -22.43 -5.28 19.90
CA VAL A 68 -23.06 -4.26 20.78
C VAL A 68 -22.01 -3.42 21.48
N ALA A 69 -21.04 -4.06 22.15
CA ALA A 69 -19.99 -3.35 22.89
C ALA A 69 -19.17 -2.43 21.98
N VAL A 70 -18.76 -2.94 20.83
CA VAL A 70 -18.00 -2.14 19.84
C VAL A 70 -18.83 -0.99 19.31
N THR A 71 -20.10 -1.21 18.94
CA THR A 71 -20.96 -0.13 18.44
C THR A 71 -21.11 0.98 19.47
N VAL A 72 -21.34 0.65 20.75
CA VAL A 72 -21.40 1.64 21.82
C VAL A 72 -20.09 2.42 21.96
N LEU A 73 -18.93 1.71 21.94
CA LEU A 73 -17.62 2.37 22.03
C LEU A 73 -17.35 3.29 20.84
N LEU A 74 -17.74 2.89 19.62
CA LEU A 74 -17.60 3.73 18.43
C LEU A 74 -18.42 5.03 18.55
N PHE A 75 -19.66 4.97 19.05
CA PHE A 75 -20.45 6.17 19.31
C PHE A 75 -19.83 7.05 20.39
N LEU A 76 -19.32 6.48 21.48
CA LEU A 76 -18.63 7.24 22.52
C LEU A 76 -17.40 7.97 21.97
N ILE A 77 -16.60 7.32 21.13
CA ILE A 77 -15.44 7.94 20.48
C ILE A 77 -15.87 9.03 19.48
N ALA A 78 -16.94 8.80 18.72
CA ALA A 78 -17.49 9.80 17.81
C ALA A 78 -17.96 11.07 18.57
N ILE A 79 -18.65 10.89 19.68
CA ILE A 79 -19.10 11.99 20.57
C ILE A 79 -17.87 12.72 21.17
N ALA A 80 -16.88 11.98 21.67
CA ALA A 80 -15.65 12.56 22.19
C ALA A 80 -14.90 13.38 21.12
N SER A 81 -14.82 12.87 19.90
CA SER A 81 -14.23 13.59 18.78
C SER A 81 -15.02 14.86 18.41
N ALA A 82 -16.37 14.79 18.44
CA ALA A 82 -17.24 15.96 18.22
C ALA A 82 -17.06 17.03 19.31
N TYR A 83 -16.93 16.62 20.56
CA TYR A 83 -16.62 17.53 21.67
C TYR A 83 -15.26 18.22 21.52
N LEU A 84 -14.23 17.48 21.08
CA LEU A 84 -12.91 18.06 20.79
C LEU A 84 -13.00 19.08 19.64
N ALA A 85 -13.72 18.76 18.56
CA ALA A 85 -13.93 19.67 17.44
C ALA A 85 -14.71 20.94 17.85
N TYR A 86 -15.73 20.79 18.73
CA TYR A 86 -16.46 21.92 19.29
C TYR A 86 -15.53 22.86 20.08
N LYS A 87 -14.60 22.31 20.87
CA LYS A 87 -13.55 23.07 21.59
C LYS A 87 -12.40 23.52 20.68
N ALA A 88 -12.52 23.42 19.37
CA ALA A 88 -11.47 23.73 18.39
C ALA A 88 -10.13 23.01 18.63
N ARG A 89 -10.15 21.84 19.26
CA ARG A 89 -9.00 20.95 19.45
C ARG A 89 -8.95 19.91 18.32
N LYS A 90 -7.73 19.57 17.87
CA LYS A 90 -7.54 18.49 16.90
C LYS A 90 -7.81 17.14 17.55
N THR A 91 -8.53 16.27 16.85
CA THR A 91 -8.66 14.86 17.24
C THR A 91 -7.28 14.20 17.23
N PRO A 92 -6.81 13.61 18.34
CA PRO A 92 -5.50 12.99 18.41
C PRO A 92 -5.46 11.72 17.55
N LEU A 93 -4.31 11.43 16.94
CA LEU A 93 -4.14 10.28 16.06
C LEU A 93 -4.40 8.93 16.76
N TRP A 94 -4.04 8.83 18.05
CA TRP A 94 -4.31 7.60 18.80
C TRP A 94 -5.80 7.28 18.90
N LEU A 95 -6.67 8.32 19.03
CA LEU A 95 -8.12 8.13 19.08
C LEU A 95 -8.66 7.62 17.74
N THR A 96 -8.10 8.12 16.64
CA THR A 96 -8.41 7.60 15.29
C THR A 96 -7.95 6.15 15.13
N ALA A 97 -6.76 5.81 15.63
CA ALA A 97 -6.25 4.44 15.57
C ALA A 97 -7.11 3.48 16.41
N VAL A 98 -7.51 3.87 17.63
CA VAL A 98 -8.41 3.07 18.48
C VAL A 98 -9.76 2.89 17.82
N PHE A 99 -10.34 3.95 17.24
CA PHE A 99 -11.60 3.87 16.50
C PHE A 99 -11.52 2.87 15.34
N ALA A 100 -10.49 3.00 14.51
CA ALA A 100 -10.27 2.11 13.36
C ALA A 100 -10.06 0.65 13.78
N PHE A 101 -9.29 0.43 14.85
CA PHE A 101 -9.08 -0.91 15.41
C PHE A 101 -10.36 -1.54 15.92
N LEU A 102 -11.15 -0.80 16.71
CA LEU A 102 -12.45 -1.28 17.23
C LEU A 102 -13.40 -1.59 16.09
N PHE A 103 -13.52 -0.70 15.10
CA PHE A 103 -14.36 -0.94 13.92
C PHE A 103 -13.95 -2.21 13.19
N LEU A 104 -12.64 -2.40 12.96
CA LEU A 104 -12.09 -3.60 12.29
C LEU A 104 -12.41 -4.88 13.10
N VAL A 105 -12.20 -4.87 14.42
CA VAL A 105 -12.51 -6.01 15.29
C VAL A 105 -14.00 -6.33 15.27
N GLY A 106 -14.86 -5.31 15.39
CA GLY A 106 -16.31 -5.48 15.31
C GLY A 106 -16.76 -6.04 13.96
N PHE A 107 -16.24 -5.48 12.87
CA PHE A 107 -16.53 -5.95 11.51
C PHE A 107 -16.09 -7.40 11.30
N LEU A 108 -14.87 -7.76 11.67
CA LEU A 108 -14.36 -9.13 11.53
C LEU A 108 -15.16 -10.12 12.37
N THR A 109 -15.51 -9.75 13.62
CA THR A 109 -16.32 -10.59 14.49
C THR A 109 -17.71 -10.83 13.88
N TRP A 110 -18.34 -9.81 13.33
CA TRP A 110 -19.63 -9.92 12.66
C TRP A 110 -19.53 -10.72 11.34
N ALA A 111 -18.52 -10.45 10.52
CA ALA A 111 -18.36 -11.08 9.20
C ALA A 111 -18.12 -12.60 9.31
N ALA A 112 -17.37 -13.02 10.33
CA ALA A 112 -16.99 -14.41 10.55
C ALA A 112 -17.85 -15.11 11.62
N ALA A 113 -19.11 -14.72 11.77
CA ALA A 113 -20.02 -15.39 12.69
C ALA A 113 -20.07 -16.91 12.43
N ASN A 114 -19.84 -17.71 13.48
CA ASN A 114 -19.72 -19.19 13.44
C ASN A 114 -18.53 -19.71 12.62
N ALA A 115 -17.50 -18.90 12.40
CA ALA A 115 -16.29 -19.29 11.69
C ALA A 115 -15.02 -18.94 12.49
N THR A 116 -13.91 -19.52 12.06
CA THR A 116 -12.57 -19.26 12.63
C THR A 116 -11.79 -18.32 11.73
N ILE A 117 -11.28 -17.22 12.29
CA ILE A 117 -10.39 -16.28 11.62
C ILE A 117 -8.94 -16.61 11.98
N PRO A 118 -8.12 -17.07 11.05
CA PRO A 118 -6.67 -17.22 11.27
C PRO A 118 -5.99 -15.85 11.17
N ILE A 119 -5.75 -15.16 12.28
CA ILE A 119 -5.10 -13.84 12.31
C ILE A 119 -3.76 -13.82 11.57
N PRO A 120 -2.84 -14.81 11.79
CA PRO A 120 -1.61 -14.84 11.01
C PRO A 120 -1.84 -14.93 9.50
N GLY A 121 -2.86 -15.68 9.07
CA GLY A 121 -3.22 -15.81 7.65
C GLY A 121 -3.70 -14.50 7.04
N LEU A 122 -4.55 -13.73 7.73
CA LEU A 122 -4.99 -12.41 7.30
C LEU A 122 -3.81 -11.44 7.16
N LEU A 123 -2.93 -11.40 8.16
CA LEU A 123 -1.76 -10.52 8.14
C LEU A 123 -0.77 -10.88 7.03
N VAL A 124 -0.52 -12.18 6.81
CA VAL A 124 0.29 -12.66 5.68
C VAL A 124 -0.31 -12.24 4.35
N GLY A 125 -1.64 -12.37 4.20
CA GLY A 125 -2.34 -11.87 3.01
C GLY A 125 -2.19 -10.37 2.82
N THR A 126 -2.33 -9.60 3.89
CA THR A 126 -2.16 -8.13 3.86
C THR A 126 -0.74 -7.74 3.42
N VAL A 127 0.30 -8.38 3.97
CA VAL A 127 1.68 -8.14 3.55
C VAL A 127 1.85 -8.49 2.07
N GLY A 128 1.33 -9.64 1.63
CA GLY A 128 1.42 -10.05 0.22
C GLY A 128 0.78 -9.04 -0.74
N LEU A 129 -0.40 -8.53 -0.39
CA LEU A 129 -1.10 -7.51 -1.20
C LEU A 129 -0.44 -6.13 -1.16
N SER A 130 0.29 -5.81 -0.10
CA SER A 130 1.03 -4.53 0.00
C SER A 130 2.30 -4.48 -0.84
N VAL A 131 2.88 -5.63 -1.22
CA VAL A 131 4.15 -5.71 -1.96
C VAL A 131 4.14 -4.90 -3.27
N PRO A 132 3.20 -5.12 -4.20
CA PRO A 132 3.18 -4.34 -5.44
C PRO A 132 2.95 -2.85 -5.20
N LEU A 133 2.15 -2.48 -4.19
CA LEU A 133 1.91 -1.09 -3.83
C LEU A 133 3.18 -0.41 -3.30
N ILE A 134 3.95 -1.13 -2.48
CA ILE A 134 5.23 -0.62 -1.94
C ILE A 134 6.26 -0.47 -3.06
N PHE A 135 6.41 -1.45 -3.96
CA PHE A 135 7.32 -1.31 -5.10
C PHE A 135 6.90 -0.17 -6.03
N GLY A 136 5.61 -0.01 -6.32
CA GLY A 136 5.08 1.12 -7.08
C GLY A 136 5.38 2.46 -6.40
N ALA A 137 5.16 2.56 -5.09
CA ALA A 137 5.48 3.75 -4.31
C ALA A 137 6.97 4.07 -4.30
N LEU A 138 7.86 3.08 -4.19
CA LEU A 138 9.32 3.27 -4.26
C LEU A 138 9.75 3.83 -5.63
N GLY A 139 9.20 3.29 -6.72
CA GLY A 139 9.42 3.82 -8.07
C GLY A 139 8.92 5.25 -8.21
N GLY A 140 7.70 5.55 -7.71
CA GLY A 140 7.14 6.89 -7.68
C GLY A 140 7.99 7.88 -6.89
N VAL A 141 8.47 7.49 -5.71
CA VAL A 141 9.34 8.34 -4.87
C VAL A 141 10.65 8.69 -5.58
N ILE A 142 11.28 7.75 -6.30
CA ILE A 142 12.52 8.01 -7.02
C ILE A 142 12.27 9.02 -8.15
N SER A 143 11.24 8.79 -8.97
CA SER A 143 10.91 9.67 -10.11
C SER A 143 10.45 11.05 -9.67
N GLU A 144 9.62 11.17 -8.62
CA GLU A 144 9.19 12.46 -8.08
C GLU A 144 10.35 13.27 -7.49
N ARG A 145 11.32 12.59 -6.82
CA ARG A 145 12.51 13.25 -6.28
C ARG A 145 13.44 13.82 -7.34
N VAL A 146 13.37 13.38 -8.57
CA VAL A 146 14.10 13.95 -9.70
C VAL A 146 13.26 14.94 -10.51
N GLY A 147 12.01 15.14 -10.12
CA GLY A 147 11.08 16.07 -10.79
C GLY A 147 10.39 15.45 -12.01
N VAL A 148 10.16 14.14 -12.00
CA VAL A 148 9.38 13.42 -13.02
C VAL A 148 8.16 12.81 -12.36
N VAL A 149 6.95 13.14 -12.84
CA VAL A 149 5.71 12.56 -12.34
C VAL A 149 5.40 11.28 -13.11
N ASN A 150 5.58 10.13 -12.47
CA ASN A 150 5.31 8.83 -13.08
C ASN A 150 3.87 8.39 -12.85
N VAL A 151 2.96 8.74 -13.75
CA VAL A 151 1.56 8.29 -13.74
C VAL A 151 1.41 6.88 -14.36
N ALA A 152 2.43 6.39 -15.08
CA ALA A 152 2.39 5.07 -15.75
C ALA A 152 2.67 3.87 -14.83
N ILE A 153 2.76 4.04 -13.50
CA ILE A 153 3.10 2.98 -12.55
C ILE A 153 2.14 1.79 -12.67
N GLU A 154 0.85 2.04 -12.85
CA GLU A 154 -0.15 0.98 -13.02
C GLU A 154 0.14 0.13 -14.25
N GLY A 155 0.42 0.77 -15.40
CA GLY A 155 0.81 0.08 -16.63
C GLY A 155 2.13 -0.69 -16.49
N GLN A 156 3.12 -0.13 -15.78
CA GLN A 156 4.39 -0.81 -15.52
C GLN A 156 4.19 -2.09 -14.70
N LEU A 157 3.39 -2.03 -13.62
CA LEU A 157 3.07 -3.19 -12.80
C LEU A 157 2.27 -4.23 -13.56
N LEU A 158 1.28 -3.81 -14.35
CA LEU A 158 0.45 -4.71 -15.15
C LEU A 158 1.25 -5.39 -16.27
N ALA A 159 2.09 -4.64 -17.01
CA ALA A 159 2.99 -5.22 -18.01
C ALA A 159 3.95 -6.24 -17.37
N GLY A 160 4.54 -5.88 -16.23
CA GLY A 160 5.39 -6.78 -15.46
C GLY A 160 4.67 -8.05 -15.03
N ALA A 161 3.48 -7.95 -14.49
CA ALA A 161 2.66 -9.09 -14.06
C ALA A 161 2.31 -10.01 -15.25
N PHE A 162 1.90 -9.43 -16.37
CA PHE A 162 1.55 -10.17 -17.59
C PHE A 162 2.74 -10.94 -18.14
N VAL A 163 3.88 -10.25 -18.38
CA VAL A 163 5.10 -10.88 -18.93
C VAL A 163 5.66 -11.92 -17.96
N SER A 164 5.65 -11.64 -16.66
CA SER A 164 6.06 -12.60 -15.62
C SER A 164 5.23 -13.89 -15.67
N ALA A 165 3.91 -13.77 -15.76
CA ALA A 165 3.03 -14.93 -15.81
C ALA A 165 3.32 -15.82 -17.03
N VAL A 166 3.49 -15.21 -18.21
CA VAL A 166 3.81 -15.94 -19.45
C VAL A 166 5.18 -16.60 -19.38
N VAL A 167 6.24 -15.84 -19.03
CA VAL A 167 7.59 -16.39 -18.98
C VAL A 167 7.72 -17.47 -17.91
N ALA A 168 7.17 -17.26 -16.73
CA ALA A 168 7.20 -18.27 -15.67
C ALA A 168 6.42 -19.54 -16.06
N SER A 169 5.29 -19.42 -16.78
CA SER A 169 4.53 -20.56 -17.27
C SER A 169 5.31 -21.38 -18.30
N VAL A 170 5.93 -20.73 -19.29
CA VAL A 170 6.67 -21.41 -20.35
C VAL A 170 7.97 -22.04 -19.81
N THR A 171 8.69 -21.32 -18.96
CA THR A 171 9.98 -21.77 -18.44
C THR A 171 9.86 -22.68 -17.20
N GLN A 172 8.70 -22.70 -16.58
CA GLN A 172 8.45 -23.35 -15.27
C GLN A 172 9.43 -22.88 -14.17
N GLN A 173 9.96 -21.65 -14.32
CA GLN A 173 10.89 -21.04 -13.38
C GLN A 173 10.40 -19.66 -12.91
N PRO A 174 9.97 -19.53 -11.64
CA PRO A 174 9.43 -18.27 -11.13
C PRO A 174 10.47 -17.13 -11.10
N LEU A 175 11.75 -17.44 -10.95
CA LEU A 175 12.82 -16.42 -11.00
C LEU A 175 12.98 -15.79 -12.38
N LEU A 176 12.86 -16.56 -13.47
CA LEU A 176 12.88 -16.00 -14.83
C LEU A 176 11.66 -15.12 -15.07
N GLY A 177 10.49 -15.51 -14.54
CA GLY A 177 9.31 -14.66 -14.51
C GLY A 177 9.55 -13.33 -13.78
N LEU A 178 10.23 -13.35 -12.64
CA LEU A 178 10.55 -12.12 -11.90
C LEU A 178 11.48 -11.19 -12.68
N VAL A 179 12.54 -11.74 -13.28
CA VAL A 179 13.48 -10.96 -14.12
C VAL A 179 12.76 -10.38 -15.33
N SER A 180 11.92 -11.15 -15.99
CA SER A 180 11.15 -10.67 -17.15
C SER A 180 10.14 -9.57 -16.76
N ALA A 181 9.56 -9.63 -15.56
CA ALA A 181 8.72 -8.55 -15.03
C ALA A 181 9.48 -7.24 -14.88
N MET A 182 10.71 -7.30 -14.35
CA MET A 182 11.58 -6.12 -14.23
C MET A 182 11.89 -5.51 -15.60
N VAL A 183 12.23 -6.35 -16.58
CA VAL A 183 12.51 -5.89 -17.96
C VAL A 183 11.26 -5.24 -18.57
N ALA A 184 10.09 -5.85 -18.43
CA ALA A 184 8.84 -5.29 -18.96
C ALA A 184 8.51 -3.93 -18.33
N GLY A 185 8.64 -3.80 -17.00
CA GLY A 185 8.44 -2.52 -16.30
C GLY A 185 9.41 -1.44 -16.76
N VAL A 186 10.70 -1.79 -16.93
CA VAL A 186 11.73 -0.88 -17.47
C VAL A 186 11.40 -0.43 -18.89
N LEU A 187 10.93 -1.32 -19.75
CA LEU A 187 10.55 -0.95 -21.15
C LEU A 187 9.41 0.07 -21.16
N VAL A 188 8.37 -0.12 -20.34
CA VAL A 188 7.29 0.89 -20.21
C VAL A 188 7.83 2.21 -19.66
N SER A 189 8.76 2.16 -18.69
CA SER A 189 9.43 3.37 -18.16
C SER A 189 10.24 4.09 -19.23
N PHE A 190 10.94 3.38 -20.10
CA PHE A 190 11.68 3.98 -21.21
C PHE A 190 10.77 4.72 -22.18
N VAL A 191 9.59 4.17 -22.48
CA VAL A 191 8.61 4.86 -23.33
C VAL A 191 8.13 6.16 -22.65
N LEU A 192 7.78 6.11 -21.36
CA LEU A 192 7.42 7.30 -20.59
C LEU A 192 8.55 8.35 -20.63
N ALA A 193 9.79 7.95 -20.34
CA ALA A 193 10.95 8.84 -20.32
C ALA A 193 11.25 9.44 -21.69
N ALA A 194 11.13 8.66 -22.75
CA ALA A 194 11.35 9.13 -24.13
C ALA A 194 10.36 10.25 -24.49
N PHE A 195 9.07 10.04 -24.28
CA PHE A 195 8.06 11.03 -24.62
C PHE A 195 8.09 12.24 -23.68
N SER A 196 8.24 12.05 -22.38
CA SER A 196 8.18 13.13 -21.41
C SER A 196 9.44 13.99 -21.35
N ILE A 197 10.62 13.36 -21.52
CA ILE A 197 11.90 14.08 -21.32
C ILE A 197 12.55 14.45 -22.65
N LYS A 198 12.56 13.55 -23.65
CA LYS A 198 13.18 13.82 -24.93
C LYS A 198 12.27 14.61 -25.88
N TYR A 199 10.99 14.25 -25.95
CA TYR A 199 10.02 14.91 -26.81
C TYR A 199 9.20 15.99 -26.09
N LEU A 200 9.43 16.20 -24.78
CA LEU A 200 8.81 17.27 -23.96
C LEU A 200 7.27 17.24 -23.96
N VAL A 201 6.68 16.06 -24.11
CA VAL A 201 5.22 15.86 -23.99
C VAL A 201 4.86 15.86 -22.51
N ASP A 202 3.66 16.33 -22.17
CA ASP A 202 3.17 16.35 -20.80
C ASP A 202 3.20 14.94 -20.18
N GLN A 203 3.82 14.83 -19.01
CA GLN A 203 4.09 13.56 -18.33
C GLN A 203 2.82 12.84 -17.90
N VAL A 204 1.79 13.60 -17.49
CA VAL A 204 0.52 13.06 -17.05
C VAL A 204 -0.23 12.45 -18.23
N ILE A 205 -0.25 13.16 -19.36
CA ILE A 205 -0.90 12.68 -20.60
C ILE A 205 -0.22 11.39 -21.06
N VAL A 206 1.11 11.37 -21.17
CA VAL A 206 1.86 10.17 -21.57
C VAL A 206 1.59 9.01 -20.61
N GLY A 207 1.61 9.27 -19.29
CA GLY A 207 1.36 8.24 -18.29
C GLY A 207 -0.03 7.61 -18.39
N VAL A 208 -1.08 8.43 -18.55
CA VAL A 208 -2.45 7.95 -18.73
C VAL A 208 -2.59 7.14 -20.01
N VAL A 209 -2.04 7.63 -21.14
CA VAL A 209 -2.09 6.91 -22.42
C VAL A 209 -1.37 5.56 -22.32
N LEU A 210 -0.22 5.50 -21.66
CA LEU A 210 0.52 4.25 -21.44
C LEU A 210 -0.28 3.26 -20.57
N ASN A 211 -0.94 3.71 -19.51
CA ASN A 211 -1.79 2.83 -18.71
C ASN A 211 -2.92 2.22 -19.57
N VAL A 212 -3.63 3.05 -20.33
CA VAL A 212 -4.71 2.58 -21.22
C VAL A 212 -4.18 1.62 -22.30
N LEU A 213 -3.03 1.95 -22.90
CA LEU A 213 -2.37 1.10 -23.89
C LEU A 213 -2.02 -0.28 -23.31
N VAL A 214 -1.38 -0.30 -22.14
CA VAL A 214 -0.97 -1.57 -21.50
C VAL A 214 -2.19 -2.38 -21.08
N VAL A 215 -3.23 -1.75 -20.50
CA VAL A 215 -4.49 -2.43 -20.17
C VAL A 215 -5.14 -3.03 -21.41
N GLY A 216 -5.25 -2.27 -22.51
CA GLY A 216 -5.80 -2.74 -23.76
C GLY A 216 -5.00 -3.89 -24.37
N LEU A 217 -3.67 -3.74 -24.45
CA LEU A 217 -2.78 -4.75 -25.00
C LEU A 217 -2.78 -6.05 -24.18
N THR A 218 -2.65 -5.95 -22.87
CA THR A 218 -2.66 -7.13 -21.99
C THR A 218 -4.01 -7.84 -21.99
N SER A 219 -5.13 -7.10 -22.01
CA SER A 219 -6.48 -7.68 -22.13
C SER A 219 -6.69 -8.39 -23.46
N PHE A 220 -6.25 -7.79 -24.57
CA PHE A 220 -6.31 -8.40 -25.89
C PHE A 220 -5.46 -9.68 -25.94
N LEU A 221 -4.21 -9.63 -25.51
CA LEU A 221 -3.33 -10.79 -25.50
C LEU A 221 -3.81 -11.88 -24.55
N PHE A 222 -4.39 -11.50 -23.41
CA PHE A 222 -4.98 -12.46 -22.48
C PHE A 222 -6.14 -13.23 -23.13
N SER A 223 -7.08 -12.51 -23.76
CA SER A 223 -8.25 -13.15 -24.38
C SER A 223 -7.88 -13.98 -25.60
N THR A 224 -6.91 -13.52 -26.41
CA THR A 224 -6.57 -14.15 -27.70
C THR A 224 -5.54 -15.25 -27.55
N LEU A 225 -4.55 -15.11 -26.67
CA LEU A 225 -3.42 -16.05 -26.55
C LEU A 225 -3.44 -16.85 -25.24
N LEU A 226 -3.65 -16.22 -24.10
CA LEU A 226 -3.53 -16.89 -22.81
C LEU A 226 -4.73 -17.74 -22.46
N SER A 227 -5.95 -17.24 -22.71
CA SER A 227 -7.18 -17.94 -22.37
C SER A 227 -7.34 -19.26 -23.13
N PRO A 228 -7.10 -19.32 -24.46
CA PRO A 228 -7.12 -20.58 -25.22
C PRO A 228 -5.98 -21.55 -24.86
N ASN A 229 -4.81 -21.04 -24.49
CA ASN A 229 -3.61 -21.83 -24.19
C ASN A 229 -3.23 -21.78 -22.70
N ARG A 230 -4.24 -21.88 -21.83
CA ARG A 230 -4.06 -21.66 -20.39
C ARG A 230 -3.00 -22.57 -19.76
N GLU A 231 -2.95 -23.83 -20.14
CA GLU A 231 -2.00 -24.80 -19.58
C GLU A 231 -0.55 -24.43 -19.87
N LEU A 232 -0.27 -23.90 -21.04
CA LEU A 232 1.09 -23.52 -21.46
C LEU A 232 1.48 -22.12 -21.02
N LEU A 233 0.57 -21.13 -21.10
CA LEU A 233 0.90 -19.71 -20.99
C LEU A 233 0.38 -19.06 -19.70
N ASN A 234 -0.48 -19.71 -18.92
CA ASN A 234 -1.11 -19.13 -17.75
C ASN A 234 -1.20 -20.07 -16.54
N THR A 235 -0.13 -20.84 -16.32
CA THR A 235 0.06 -21.73 -15.17
C THR A 235 1.44 -21.50 -14.52
N PRO A 236 1.74 -20.24 -14.10
CA PRO A 236 3.05 -19.94 -13.52
C PRO A 236 3.25 -20.68 -12.19
N PRO A 237 4.42 -21.30 -11.95
CA PRO A 237 4.75 -21.89 -10.68
C PRO A 237 4.85 -20.80 -9.59
N ARG A 238 4.43 -21.14 -8.38
CA ARG A 238 4.46 -20.22 -7.25
C ARG A 238 5.85 -20.18 -6.62
N PHE A 239 6.23 -19.03 -6.10
CA PHE A 239 7.40 -18.90 -5.25
C PHE A 239 7.21 -19.68 -3.95
N GLU A 240 8.19 -20.48 -3.56
CA GLU A 240 8.22 -21.12 -2.26
C GLU A 240 8.44 -20.09 -1.15
N ARG A 241 7.92 -20.42 0.04
CA ARG A 241 8.12 -19.59 1.22
C ARG A 241 9.44 -19.93 1.88
N ILE A 242 10.28 -18.94 2.09
CA ILE A 242 11.55 -19.05 2.80
C ILE A 242 11.26 -18.86 4.29
N ASN A 243 11.61 -19.88 5.10
CA ASN A 243 11.44 -19.83 6.55
C ASN A 243 12.78 -19.46 7.18
N ILE A 244 12.85 -18.33 7.86
CA ILE A 244 14.05 -17.95 8.62
C ILE A 244 14.06 -18.74 9.92
N PRO A 245 15.09 -19.58 10.20
CA PRO A 245 15.15 -20.40 11.41
C PRO A 245 14.94 -19.55 12.67
N LEU A 246 14.32 -20.11 13.71
CA LEU A 246 13.94 -19.47 14.97
C LEU A 246 12.91 -18.34 14.84
N LEU A 247 13.13 -17.36 13.98
CA LEU A 247 12.25 -16.20 13.82
C LEU A 247 10.90 -16.55 13.19
N SER A 248 10.87 -17.55 12.29
CA SER A 248 9.64 -18.02 11.64
C SER A 248 8.68 -18.75 12.58
N GLN A 249 9.11 -19.08 13.79
CA GLN A 249 8.35 -19.84 14.79
C GLN A 249 7.74 -18.95 15.88
N ILE A 250 7.98 -17.63 15.83
CA ILE A 250 7.38 -16.67 16.75
C ILE A 250 5.89 -16.53 16.40
N PRO A 251 4.96 -16.69 17.34
CA PRO A 251 3.54 -16.53 17.07
C PRO A 251 3.23 -15.18 16.44
N ILE A 252 2.33 -15.13 15.47
CA ILE A 252 1.92 -13.97 14.70
C ILE A 252 3.03 -13.38 13.84
N LEU A 253 4.14 -12.91 14.45
CA LEU A 253 5.24 -12.24 13.75
C LEU A 253 6.02 -13.18 12.82
N GLY A 254 6.20 -14.43 13.22
CA GLY A 254 6.91 -15.44 12.45
C GLY A 254 6.30 -15.65 11.07
N PRO A 255 5.04 -16.06 10.98
CA PRO A 255 4.36 -16.23 9.70
C PRO A 255 4.29 -14.93 8.87
N VAL A 256 4.11 -13.76 9.53
CA VAL A 256 3.87 -12.48 8.86
C VAL A 256 5.15 -11.87 8.27
N LEU A 257 6.28 -11.96 8.96
CA LEU A 257 7.53 -11.30 8.55
C LEU A 257 8.62 -12.27 8.10
N PHE A 258 8.68 -13.47 8.69
CA PHE A 258 9.82 -14.39 8.57
C PHE A 258 9.51 -15.71 7.88
N ARG A 259 8.27 -15.88 7.36
CA ARG A 259 7.82 -17.03 6.56
C ARG A 259 7.18 -16.54 5.27
N GLN A 260 7.98 -15.84 4.46
CA GLN A 260 7.51 -15.12 3.29
C GLN A 260 8.19 -15.58 2.01
N THR A 261 7.67 -15.16 0.85
CA THR A 261 8.30 -15.41 -0.44
C THR A 261 9.51 -14.50 -0.65
N ILE A 262 10.41 -14.87 -1.56
CA ILE A 262 11.57 -14.05 -1.91
C ILE A 262 11.21 -12.62 -2.30
N ILE A 263 10.04 -12.39 -2.92
CA ILE A 263 9.59 -11.07 -3.35
C ILE A 263 9.36 -10.15 -2.14
N VAL A 264 8.81 -10.67 -1.05
CA VAL A 264 8.60 -9.90 0.20
C VAL A 264 9.95 -9.52 0.82
N TYR A 265 10.93 -10.43 0.84
CA TYR A 265 12.27 -10.09 1.34
C TYR A 265 12.98 -9.07 0.45
N LEU A 266 12.84 -9.19 -0.88
CA LEU A 266 13.33 -8.16 -1.79
C LEU A 266 12.69 -6.80 -1.54
N MET A 267 11.39 -6.76 -1.20
CA MET A 267 10.71 -5.52 -0.83
C MET A 267 11.33 -4.91 0.44
N TYR A 268 11.61 -5.69 1.49
CA TYR A 268 12.24 -5.17 2.71
C TYR A 268 13.62 -4.57 2.41
N ILE A 269 14.42 -5.28 1.60
CA ILE A 269 15.72 -4.79 1.15
C ILE A 269 15.58 -3.52 0.29
N ALA A 270 14.62 -3.50 -0.65
CA ALA A 270 14.39 -2.37 -1.53
C ALA A 270 14.01 -1.10 -0.76
N VAL A 271 13.13 -1.19 0.24
CA VAL A 271 12.75 -0.05 1.10
C VAL A 271 13.98 0.55 1.80
N ALA A 272 14.80 -0.30 2.43
CA ALA A 272 16.02 0.15 3.12
C ALA A 272 17.05 0.73 2.13
N LEU A 273 17.20 0.10 0.97
CA LEU A 273 18.16 0.49 -0.06
C LEU A 273 17.78 1.82 -0.72
N VAL A 274 16.51 2.01 -1.08
CA VAL A 274 16.02 3.26 -1.66
C VAL A 274 16.11 4.40 -0.64
N TRP A 275 15.75 4.17 0.62
CA TRP A 275 15.94 5.17 1.67
C TRP A 275 17.42 5.57 1.80
N PHE A 276 18.33 4.58 1.91
CA PHE A 276 19.76 4.85 2.00
C PHE A 276 20.30 5.56 0.76
N ALA A 277 19.93 5.08 -0.44
CA ALA A 277 20.38 5.65 -1.70
C ALA A 277 19.94 7.11 -1.85
N LEU A 278 18.67 7.42 -1.55
CA LEU A 278 18.14 8.77 -1.69
C LEU A 278 18.71 9.76 -0.65
N PHE A 279 18.90 9.34 0.60
CA PHE A 279 19.22 10.28 1.68
C PHE A 279 20.68 10.24 2.14
N LYS A 280 21.42 9.18 1.84
CA LYS A 280 22.78 8.98 2.34
C LYS A 280 23.87 8.89 1.26
N THR A 281 23.51 8.99 -0.04
CA THR A 281 24.45 8.88 -1.14
C THR A 281 24.57 10.15 -1.98
N ARG A 282 25.70 10.28 -2.72
CA ARG A 282 25.90 11.35 -3.71
C ARG A 282 24.91 11.26 -4.88
N TRP A 283 24.47 10.06 -5.24
CA TRP A 283 23.44 9.84 -6.23
C TRP A 283 22.11 10.48 -5.81
N GLY A 284 21.62 10.18 -4.63
CA GLY A 284 20.39 10.75 -4.09
C GLY A 284 20.45 12.27 -3.89
N LEU A 285 21.65 12.80 -3.54
CA LEU A 285 21.84 14.26 -3.46
C LEU A 285 21.65 14.91 -4.85
N ARG A 286 22.27 14.37 -5.90
CA ARG A 286 22.10 14.86 -7.28
C ARG A 286 20.65 14.77 -7.76
N LEU A 287 19.96 13.67 -7.48
CA LEU A 287 18.55 13.51 -7.80
C LEU A 287 17.70 14.62 -7.19
N ARG A 288 17.81 14.83 -5.88
CA ARG A 288 17.04 15.84 -5.17
C ARG A 288 17.36 17.26 -5.63
N SER A 289 18.63 17.57 -5.89
CA SER A 289 19.01 18.89 -6.42
C SER A 289 18.39 19.18 -7.79
N VAL A 290 18.30 18.16 -8.67
CA VAL A 290 17.64 18.29 -9.99
C VAL A 290 16.12 18.46 -9.83
N GLY A 291 15.51 17.79 -8.85
CA GLY A 291 14.07 17.91 -8.60
C GLY A 291 13.67 19.23 -7.95
N GLU A 292 14.47 19.74 -6.99
CA GLU A 292 14.17 20.98 -6.27
C GLU A 292 14.47 22.24 -7.11
N HIS A 293 15.67 22.30 -7.73
CA HIS A 293 16.11 23.46 -8.53
C HIS A 293 16.90 23.02 -9.75
N PRO A 294 16.24 22.62 -10.87
CA PRO A 294 16.92 22.10 -12.06
C PRO A 294 17.89 23.12 -12.68
N GLN A 295 17.55 24.40 -12.68
CA GLN A 295 18.43 25.47 -13.21
C GLN A 295 19.70 25.59 -12.37
N ALA A 296 19.61 25.59 -11.05
CA ALA A 296 20.77 25.64 -10.17
C ALA A 296 21.62 24.35 -10.27
N ALA A 297 21.02 23.20 -10.48
CA ALA A 297 21.74 21.95 -10.71
C ALA A 297 22.54 21.98 -12.02
N ASP A 298 21.98 22.59 -13.07
CA ASP A 298 22.65 22.74 -14.37
C ASP A 298 23.87 23.66 -14.28
N THR A 299 23.77 24.78 -13.55
CA THR A 299 24.90 25.72 -13.38
C THR A 299 26.10 25.11 -12.67
N VAL A 300 25.92 24.09 -11.84
CA VAL A 300 27.01 23.35 -11.19
C VAL A 300 27.46 22.10 -11.99
N GLY A 301 27.00 21.97 -13.26
CA GLY A 301 27.43 20.95 -14.17
C GLY A 301 26.70 19.59 -14.09
N ILE A 302 25.54 19.54 -13.44
CA ILE A 302 24.69 18.33 -13.41
C ILE A 302 23.78 18.36 -14.64
N ASN A 303 23.94 17.39 -15.54
CA ASN A 303 23.06 17.27 -16.70
C ASN A 303 21.64 16.84 -16.29
N VAL A 304 20.72 17.80 -16.26
CA VAL A 304 19.34 17.61 -15.79
C VAL A 304 18.57 16.60 -16.63
N ALA A 305 18.62 16.72 -17.97
CA ALA A 305 17.88 15.82 -18.86
C ALA A 305 18.35 14.37 -18.72
N ARG A 306 19.67 14.16 -18.69
CA ARG A 306 20.28 12.82 -18.51
C ARG A 306 19.93 12.25 -17.13
N THR A 307 19.95 13.08 -16.07
CA THR A 307 19.62 12.64 -14.72
C THR A 307 18.15 12.25 -14.62
N ARG A 308 17.22 13.00 -15.22
CA ARG A 308 15.81 12.65 -15.27
C ARG A 308 15.52 11.38 -16.07
N PHE A 309 16.22 11.20 -17.19
CA PHE A 309 15.98 10.07 -18.09
C PHE A 309 16.40 8.71 -17.49
N TRP A 310 17.51 8.68 -16.75
CA TRP A 310 18.06 7.44 -16.20
C TRP A 310 17.61 7.11 -14.76
N ASN A 311 16.73 7.88 -14.21
CA ASN A 311 16.18 7.67 -12.86
C ASN A 311 14.66 7.68 -12.84
#